data_24b1d5d832b10a84b5474735a05611f8
#
_entry.id   24b1d5d832b10a84b5474735a05611f8
#
_cell.length_a   1.000
_cell.length_b   1.000
_cell.length_c   1.000
_cell.angle_alpha   90.00
_cell.angle_beta   90.00
_cell.angle_gamma   90.00
#
_symmetry.space_group_name_H-M   'P 1'
#
loop_
_entity.id
_entity.type
_entity.pdbx_description
1 polymer ?
#
loop_
_entity_poly.entity_id
_entity_poly.type
_entity_poly.pdbx_seq_one_letter_code
_entity_poly.pdbx_strand_id
1 'polypeptide(L)'
;MRIRPFLAAAKIGFALLLVQGLAAEAAEVKVIAGVAMRAMMGELGPQFERAMGHKLVIWYGHAGSIPRRIKAGEAFDLLVSGSLGLDEYTKQGKIAADTRTGIARVGMGVGARAGAPKPDISSVDAFKRAMLNAKSVTYVPEGGPGIHLVGVLKRLGIAEQMKTRMQPVAKAAVRAVADGKAELGFAFTNEVLSVRGAELVGPFPPELQRYNVFTAGVATAAEQPQAASALIKFLTSPAAVAVIKAKGMEPAAP
;
A
#
# COMPACT_ATOMS: atom_id res chain seq x y z
N MET A 1 -59.14 -3.82 -72.95
CA MET A 1 -59.35 -3.96 -71.50
C MET A 1 -57.91 -4.09 -70.92
N ARG A 2 -57.32 -2.99 -70.35
CA ARG A 2 -55.93 -2.92 -69.91
C ARG A 2 -55.91 -2.94 -68.38
N ILE A 3 -55.34 -3.98 -67.78
CA ILE A 3 -55.17 -4.11 -66.37
C ILE A 3 -53.77 -3.63 -66.03
N ARG A 4 -53.67 -2.56 -65.21
CA ARG A 4 -52.40 -2.08 -64.65
C ARG A 4 -52.13 -2.76 -63.32
N PRO A 5 -50.90 -3.26 -63.07
CA PRO A 5 -50.57 -3.67 -61.71
C PRO A 5 -50.03 -2.50 -60.85
N PHE A 6 -50.55 -2.36 -59.67
CA PHE A 6 -50.05 -1.46 -58.63
C PHE A 6 -48.78 -2.05 -58.02
N LEU A 7 -47.68 -1.31 -58.13
CA LEU A 7 -46.44 -1.56 -57.37
C LEU A 7 -46.55 -0.88 -56.00
N ALA A 8 -46.68 -1.67 -54.95
CA ALA A 8 -46.57 -1.24 -53.58
C ALA A 8 -45.06 -1.21 -53.17
N ALA A 9 -44.50 -0.03 -53.04
CA ALA A 9 -43.15 0.13 -52.50
C ALA A 9 -43.17 0.05 -50.97
N ALA A 10 -42.70 -1.05 -50.40
CA ALA A 10 -42.42 -1.18 -48.97
C ALA A 10 -41.16 -0.43 -48.62
N LYS A 11 -41.25 0.68 -47.91
CA LYS A 11 -40.13 1.36 -47.28
C LYS A 11 -39.69 0.63 -46.01
N ILE A 12 -38.66 -0.17 -46.09
CA ILE A 12 -38.00 -0.76 -44.91
C ILE A 12 -37.16 0.35 -44.29
N GLY A 13 -37.67 0.93 -43.20
CA GLY A 13 -36.92 1.85 -42.36
C GLY A 13 -35.89 1.07 -41.51
N PHE A 14 -34.63 1.14 -41.90
CA PHE A 14 -33.50 0.59 -41.12
C PHE A 14 -33.23 1.58 -39.94
N ALA A 15 -33.84 1.29 -38.78
CA ALA A 15 -33.51 2.00 -37.54
C ALA A 15 -32.14 1.60 -37.07
N LEU A 16 -31.12 2.42 -37.37
CA LEU A 16 -29.78 2.32 -36.77
C LEU A 16 -29.89 2.69 -35.31
N LEU A 17 -30.02 1.71 -34.42
CA LEU A 17 -29.83 1.85 -32.99
C LEU A 17 -28.36 2.15 -32.79
N LEU A 18 -28.00 3.45 -32.68
CA LEU A 18 -26.75 3.93 -32.14
C LEU A 18 -26.70 3.53 -30.66
N VAL A 19 -26.11 2.36 -30.39
CA VAL A 19 -25.65 2.02 -29.05
C VAL A 19 -24.48 3.00 -28.77
N GLN A 20 -24.83 4.16 -28.21
CA GLN A 20 -23.81 5.01 -27.57
C GLN A 20 -23.35 4.26 -26.33
N GLY A 21 -22.34 3.41 -26.51
CA GLY A 21 -21.53 2.99 -25.38
C GLY A 21 -21.02 4.25 -24.72
N LEU A 22 -21.47 4.53 -23.50
CA LEU A 22 -20.86 5.51 -22.61
C LEU A 22 -19.40 5.08 -22.47
N ALA A 23 -18.51 5.60 -23.32
CA ALA A 23 -17.09 5.53 -23.09
C ALA A 23 -16.90 6.25 -21.75
N ALA A 24 -16.60 5.49 -20.69
CA ALA A 24 -16.25 6.07 -19.39
C ALA A 24 -15.11 7.03 -19.66
N GLU A 25 -15.34 8.31 -19.39
CA GLU A 25 -14.32 9.34 -19.59
C GLU A 25 -13.09 8.97 -18.77
N ALA A 26 -11.90 9.06 -19.39
CA ALA A 26 -10.64 8.70 -18.75
C ALA A 26 -10.40 9.65 -17.56
N ALA A 27 -10.59 9.14 -16.34
CA ALA A 27 -10.44 9.92 -15.12
C ALA A 27 -9.01 9.86 -14.59
N GLU A 28 -8.53 10.96 -14.02
CA GLU A 28 -7.32 10.98 -13.19
C GLU A 28 -7.71 10.74 -11.73
N VAL A 29 -7.30 9.60 -11.16
CA VAL A 29 -7.60 9.21 -9.79
C VAL A 29 -6.41 9.57 -8.89
N LYS A 30 -6.63 10.51 -7.97
CA LYS A 30 -5.63 10.96 -7.00
C LYS A 30 -5.61 10.03 -5.80
N VAL A 31 -4.49 9.34 -5.59
CA VAL A 31 -4.35 8.33 -4.54
C VAL A 31 -3.30 8.76 -3.51
N ILE A 32 -3.67 8.75 -2.25
CA ILE A 32 -2.73 8.80 -1.13
C ILE A 32 -2.53 7.38 -0.63
N ALA A 33 -1.29 6.87 -0.65
CA ALA A 33 -1.00 5.50 -0.25
C ALA A 33 0.16 5.41 0.75
N GLY A 34 0.13 4.41 1.62
CA GLY A 34 1.26 4.07 2.46
C GLY A 34 2.46 3.60 1.63
N VAL A 35 3.70 3.95 2.02
CA VAL A 35 4.94 3.57 1.31
C VAL A 35 5.02 2.06 1.08
N ALA A 36 4.58 1.24 2.02
CA ALA A 36 4.56 -0.22 1.89
C ALA A 36 3.74 -0.73 0.68
N MET A 37 2.79 0.07 0.20
CA MET A 37 1.98 -0.26 -0.98
C MET A 37 2.71 -0.02 -2.31
N ARG A 38 3.86 0.66 -2.30
CA ARG A 38 4.55 1.11 -3.52
C ARG A 38 4.86 -0.03 -4.48
N ALA A 39 5.44 -1.13 -3.99
CA ALA A 39 5.82 -2.25 -4.86
C ALA A 39 4.61 -2.94 -5.49
N MET A 40 3.53 -3.09 -4.73
CA MET A 40 2.25 -3.65 -5.19
C MET A 40 1.56 -2.72 -6.19
N MET A 41 1.39 -1.44 -5.83
CA MET A 41 0.73 -0.45 -6.69
C MET A 41 1.53 -0.16 -7.96
N GLY A 42 2.88 -0.26 -7.91
CA GLY A 42 3.73 -0.10 -9.07
C GLY A 42 3.51 -1.18 -10.14
N GLU A 43 3.00 -2.37 -9.74
CA GLU A 43 2.65 -3.44 -10.67
C GLU A 43 1.15 -3.44 -11.03
N LEU A 44 0.27 -3.29 -10.04
CA LEU A 44 -1.18 -3.31 -10.24
C LEU A 44 -1.72 -2.01 -10.85
N GLY A 45 -1.10 -0.86 -10.56
CA GLY A 45 -1.53 0.44 -11.10
C GLY A 45 -1.56 0.47 -12.62
N PRO A 46 -0.44 0.16 -13.32
CA PRO A 46 -0.44 0.09 -14.78
C PRO A 46 -1.41 -0.95 -15.35
N GLN A 47 -1.69 -2.04 -14.63
CA GLN A 47 -2.70 -3.02 -15.05
C GLN A 47 -4.10 -2.44 -14.97
N PHE A 48 -4.42 -1.75 -13.87
CA PHE A 48 -5.68 -1.04 -13.69
C PHE A 48 -5.88 0.04 -14.78
N GLU A 49 -4.85 0.87 -15.02
CA GLU A 49 -4.90 1.93 -16.04
C GLU A 49 -5.22 1.36 -17.43
N ARG A 50 -4.58 0.24 -17.81
CA ARG A 50 -4.87 -0.42 -19.08
C ARG A 50 -6.25 -1.06 -19.15
N ALA A 51 -6.72 -1.63 -18.04
CA ALA A 51 -8.00 -2.34 -18.00
C ALA A 51 -9.21 -1.40 -17.94
N MET A 52 -9.07 -0.26 -17.27
CA MET A 52 -10.18 0.65 -16.96
C MET A 52 -10.11 1.99 -17.70
N GLY A 53 -9.00 2.28 -18.41
CA GLY A 53 -8.82 3.54 -19.13
C GLY A 53 -8.55 4.77 -18.26
N HIS A 54 -8.47 4.60 -16.93
CA HIS A 54 -8.18 5.68 -15.99
C HIS A 54 -6.68 5.89 -15.81
N LYS A 55 -6.29 7.03 -15.22
CA LYS A 55 -4.91 7.34 -14.82
C LYS A 55 -4.79 7.42 -13.31
N LEU A 56 -3.68 6.96 -12.75
CA LEU A 56 -3.40 7.03 -11.32
C LEU A 56 -2.29 8.05 -11.02
N VAL A 57 -2.60 9.01 -10.16
CA VAL A 57 -1.62 9.92 -9.58
C VAL A 57 -1.43 9.53 -8.12
N ILE A 58 -0.33 8.82 -7.82
CA ILE A 58 -0.14 8.21 -6.51
C ILE A 58 0.96 8.93 -5.74
N TRP A 59 0.60 9.50 -4.60
CA TRP A 59 1.56 9.95 -3.61
C TRP A 59 1.71 8.93 -2.49
N TYR A 60 2.98 8.65 -2.12
CA TYR A 60 3.30 7.68 -1.07
C TYR A 60 3.87 8.35 0.16
N GLY A 61 3.31 8.03 1.32
CA GLY A 61 3.72 8.57 2.61
C GLY A 61 3.83 7.53 3.72
N HIS A 62 4.50 7.92 4.80
CA HIS A 62 4.53 7.18 6.06
C HIS A 62 3.34 7.56 6.95
N ALA A 63 3.10 6.77 8.01
CA ALA A 63 2.01 6.97 8.95
C ALA A 63 1.96 8.40 9.54
N GLY A 64 3.12 9.05 9.74
CA GLY A 64 3.20 10.43 10.22
C GLY A 64 3.03 11.50 9.15
N SER A 65 3.39 11.23 7.88
CA SER A 65 3.31 12.22 6.79
C SER A 65 1.94 12.28 6.13
N ILE A 66 1.21 11.17 6.06
CA ILE A 66 -0.16 11.12 5.52
C ILE A 66 -1.10 12.10 6.26
N PRO A 67 -1.15 12.10 7.62
CA PRO A 67 -2.00 13.06 8.35
C PRO A 67 -1.67 14.52 8.06
N ARG A 68 -0.40 14.86 7.95
CA ARG A 68 0.01 16.24 7.63
C ARG A 68 -0.51 16.70 6.26
N ARG A 69 -0.45 15.81 5.26
CA ARG A 69 -0.92 16.10 3.91
C ARG A 69 -2.44 16.25 3.84
N ILE A 70 -3.18 15.36 4.47
CA ILE A 70 -4.66 15.44 4.54
C ILE A 70 -5.09 16.69 5.34
N LYS A 71 -4.38 17.04 6.42
CA LYS A 71 -4.66 18.25 7.20
C LYS A 71 -4.36 19.52 6.40
N ALA A 72 -3.38 19.50 5.51
CA ALA A 72 -3.09 20.60 4.60
C ALA A 72 -4.17 20.83 3.52
N GLY A 73 -5.22 20.00 3.47
CA GLY A 73 -6.34 20.18 2.56
C GLY A 73 -6.09 19.65 1.15
N GLU A 74 -5.05 18.81 0.96
CA GLU A 74 -4.81 18.25 -0.37
C GLU A 74 -5.95 17.33 -0.81
N ALA A 75 -6.46 17.55 -2.02
CA ALA A 75 -7.54 16.76 -2.61
C ALA A 75 -7.02 15.36 -2.99
N PHE A 76 -7.83 14.34 -2.69
CA PHE A 76 -7.59 12.96 -3.09
C PHE A 76 -8.92 12.22 -3.29
N ASP A 77 -8.89 11.18 -4.11
CA ASP A 77 -10.05 10.33 -4.37
C ASP A 77 -10.03 9.06 -3.54
N LEU A 78 -8.82 8.49 -3.33
CA LEU A 78 -8.61 7.25 -2.61
C LEU A 78 -7.50 7.39 -1.57
N LEU A 79 -7.76 6.90 -0.37
CA LEU A 79 -6.75 6.68 0.66
C LEU A 79 -6.50 5.18 0.84
N VAL A 80 -5.22 4.76 0.79
CA VAL A 80 -4.80 3.40 1.14
C VAL A 80 -3.79 3.49 2.27
N SER A 81 -4.22 3.29 3.50
CA SER A 81 -3.38 3.47 4.70
C SER A 81 -3.58 2.34 5.72
N GLY A 82 -2.78 2.36 6.79
CA GLY A 82 -3.04 1.46 7.91
C GLY A 82 -4.45 1.66 8.48
N SER A 83 -5.13 0.57 8.84
CA SER A 83 -6.54 0.58 9.26
C SER A 83 -6.86 1.61 10.33
N LEU A 84 -5.99 1.75 11.35
CA LEU A 84 -6.22 2.74 12.42
C LEU A 84 -6.27 4.19 11.90
N GLY A 85 -5.41 4.52 10.94
CA GLY A 85 -5.41 5.85 10.32
C GLY A 85 -6.66 6.07 9.47
N LEU A 86 -7.06 5.07 8.70
CA LEU A 86 -8.26 5.15 7.87
C LEU A 86 -9.53 5.23 8.73
N ASP A 87 -9.61 4.48 9.83
CA ASP A 87 -10.72 4.52 10.78
C ASP A 87 -10.90 5.93 11.36
N GLU A 88 -9.81 6.62 11.67
CA GLU A 88 -9.84 7.99 12.17
C GLU A 88 -10.42 8.96 11.13
N TYR A 89 -10.00 8.86 9.86
CA TYR A 89 -10.56 9.69 8.79
C TYR A 89 -12.02 9.37 8.46
N THR A 90 -12.42 8.11 8.63
CA THR A 90 -13.82 7.71 8.51
C THR A 90 -14.68 8.37 9.61
N LYS A 91 -14.21 8.35 10.86
CA LYS A 91 -14.88 9.05 11.98
C LYS A 91 -14.97 10.56 11.77
N GLN A 92 -13.96 11.15 11.12
CA GLN A 92 -13.95 12.58 10.76
C GLN A 92 -14.83 12.91 9.53
N GLY A 93 -15.50 11.93 8.93
CA GLY A 93 -16.32 12.11 7.74
C GLY A 93 -15.54 12.40 6.45
N LYS A 94 -14.23 12.16 6.43
CA LYS A 94 -13.37 12.37 5.24
C LYS A 94 -13.33 11.17 4.31
N ILE A 95 -13.69 10.00 4.80
CA ILE A 95 -13.76 8.73 4.03
C ILE A 95 -15.20 8.21 4.13
N ALA A 96 -15.76 7.83 3.00
CA ALA A 96 -17.07 7.18 2.91
C ALA A 96 -16.98 5.78 3.58
N ALA A 97 -17.74 5.59 4.66
CA ALA A 97 -17.63 4.43 5.55
C ALA A 97 -17.93 3.10 4.84
N ASP A 98 -18.87 3.11 3.91
CA ASP A 98 -19.32 1.97 3.10
C ASP A 98 -18.29 1.51 2.06
N THR A 99 -17.28 2.34 1.77
CA THR A 99 -16.22 2.01 0.81
C THR A 99 -15.00 1.36 1.46
N ARG A 100 -14.97 1.30 2.80
CA ARG A 100 -13.84 0.80 3.58
C ARG A 100 -13.58 -0.68 3.29
N THR A 101 -12.41 -0.99 2.72
CA THR A 101 -12.07 -2.33 2.25
C THR A 101 -10.63 -2.69 2.59
N GLY A 102 -10.39 -3.82 3.26
CA GLY A 102 -9.06 -4.37 3.51
C GLY A 102 -8.40 -4.80 2.20
N ILE A 103 -7.16 -4.37 1.96
CA ILE A 103 -6.41 -4.71 0.74
C ILE A 103 -5.37 -5.77 1.02
N ALA A 104 -4.46 -5.50 1.95
CA ALA A 104 -3.36 -6.40 2.27
C ALA A 104 -2.90 -6.22 3.70
N ARG A 105 -2.24 -7.25 4.25
CA ARG A 105 -1.54 -7.17 5.53
C ARG A 105 -0.07 -7.51 5.39
N VAL A 106 0.76 -6.96 6.25
CA VAL A 106 2.20 -7.18 6.24
C VAL A 106 2.76 -7.09 7.66
N GLY A 107 3.73 -7.96 7.96
CA GLY A 107 4.45 -7.99 9.24
C GLY A 107 5.66 -7.07 9.25
N MET A 108 6.16 -6.80 10.47
CA MET A 108 7.44 -6.11 10.69
C MET A 108 8.61 -7.07 10.42
N GLY A 109 9.70 -6.55 9.88
CA GLY A 109 10.88 -7.32 9.55
C GLY A 109 12.18 -6.58 9.84
N VAL A 110 13.24 -7.36 9.92
CA VAL A 110 14.61 -6.90 10.06
C VAL A 110 15.34 -7.18 8.75
N GLY A 111 15.95 -6.15 8.18
CA GLY A 111 16.81 -6.24 7.01
C GLY A 111 18.28 -6.11 7.37
N ALA A 112 19.14 -6.83 6.64
CA ALA A 112 20.57 -6.69 6.64
C ALA A 112 21.08 -6.47 5.21
N ARG A 113 22.35 -6.06 5.04
CA ARG A 113 22.98 -6.00 3.73
C ARG A 113 23.08 -7.41 3.14
N ALA A 114 22.86 -7.55 1.84
CA ALA A 114 23.01 -8.82 1.14
C ALA A 114 24.39 -9.41 1.36
N GLY A 115 24.44 -10.71 1.73
CA GLY A 115 25.66 -11.43 2.06
C GLY A 115 26.26 -11.13 3.44
N ALA A 116 25.69 -10.22 4.23
CA ALA A 116 26.13 -10.00 5.61
C ALA A 116 25.63 -11.12 6.54
N PRO A 117 26.37 -11.41 7.65
CA PRO A 117 25.89 -12.33 8.65
C PRO A 117 24.51 -11.89 9.19
N LYS A 118 23.58 -12.85 9.28
CA LYS A 118 22.25 -12.60 9.80
C LYS A 118 22.20 -13.00 11.28
N PRO A 119 21.90 -12.05 12.19
CA PRO A 119 21.72 -12.42 13.60
C PRO A 119 20.49 -13.31 13.78
N ASP A 120 20.56 -14.17 14.79
CA ASP A 120 19.39 -14.93 15.23
C ASP A 120 18.37 -13.98 15.90
N ILE A 121 17.16 -13.98 15.38
CA ILE A 121 16.02 -13.20 15.88
C ILE A 121 14.77 -14.08 16.07
N SER A 122 14.95 -15.40 16.20
CA SER A 122 13.87 -16.40 16.23
C SER A 122 13.01 -16.36 17.49
N SER A 123 13.51 -15.76 18.56
CA SER A 123 12.82 -15.62 19.83
C SER A 123 13.01 -14.22 20.42
N VAL A 124 12.22 -13.87 21.45
CA VAL A 124 12.34 -12.58 22.16
C VAL A 124 13.75 -12.36 22.69
N ASP A 125 14.35 -13.38 23.31
CA ASP A 125 15.70 -13.28 23.85
C ASP A 125 16.77 -13.21 22.77
N ALA A 126 16.63 -13.96 21.68
CA ALA A 126 17.51 -13.89 20.54
C ALA A 126 17.43 -12.50 19.89
N PHE A 127 16.24 -11.97 19.66
CA PHE A 127 16.01 -10.61 19.18
C PHE A 127 16.68 -9.57 20.10
N LYS A 128 16.47 -9.68 21.42
CA LYS A 128 17.09 -8.76 22.39
C LYS A 128 18.62 -8.79 22.30
N ARG A 129 19.23 -9.98 22.24
CA ARG A 129 20.68 -10.14 22.06
C ARG A 129 21.15 -9.55 20.75
N ALA A 130 20.44 -9.81 19.65
CA ALA A 130 20.77 -9.26 18.34
C ALA A 130 20.79 -7.73 18.34
N MET A 131 19.78 -7.10 18.99
CA MET A 131 19.73 -5.64 19.13
C MET A 131 20.91 -5.11 19.93
N LEU A 132 21.22 -5.70 21.08
CA LEU A 132 22.29 -5.25 21.95
C LEU A 132 23.69 -5.46 21.32
N ASN A 133 23.85 -6.40 20.40
CA ASN A 133 25.10 -6.67 19.69
C ASN A 133 25.24 -5.87 18.38
N ALA A 134 24.14 -5.39 17.81
CA ALA A 134 24.19 -4.61 16.57
C ALA A 134 25.00 -3.33 16.74
N LYS A 135 25.89 -3.05 15.78
CA LYS A 135 26.70 -1.80 15.76
C LYS A 135 25.83 -0.58 15.46
N SER A 136 24.84 -0.75 14.61
CA SER A 136 23.91 0.32 14.22
C SER A 136 22.57 -0.24 13.73
N VAL A 137 21.50 0.50 14.04
CA VAL A 137 20.13 0.13 13.71
C VAL A 137 19.44 1.34 13.10
N THR A 138 18.98 1.20 11.85
CA THR A 138 18.26 2.27 11.16
C THR A 138 16.76 2.00 11.05
N TYR A 139 15.96 3.05 11.10
CA TYR A 139 14.51 3.00 11.03
C TYR A 139 13.93 4.36 10.63
N VAL A 140 12.69 4.38 10.17
CA VAL A 140 11.94 5.63 9.91
C VAL A 140 11.05 5.92 11.12
N PRO A 141 11.30 6.97 11.91
CA PRO A 141 10.56 7.24 13.14
C PRO A 141 9.05 7.42 12.94
N GLU A 142 8.65 8.02 11.82
CA GLU A 142 7.24 8.24 11.46
C GLU A 142 6.59 7.03 10.75
N GLY A 143 7.37 5.98 10.46
CA GLY A 143 6.89 4.74 9.84
C GLY A 143 6.29 3.79 10.88
N GLY A 144 5.30 3.01 10.48
CA GLY A 144 4.70 1.97 11.34
C GLY A 144 5.74 1.05 12.00
N PRO A 145 6.71 0.49 11.23
CA PRO A 145 7.78 -0.32 11.79
C PRO A 145 8.66 0.41 12.80
N GLY A 146 9.00 1.66 12.55
CA GLY A 146 9.84 2.45 13.46
C GLY A 146 9.13 2.77 14.79
N ILE A 147 7.87 3.18 14.72
CA ILE A 147 7.03 3.40 15.90
C ILE A 147 6.94 2.12 16.73
N HIS A 148 6.71 0.98 16.06
CA HIS A 148 6.63 -0.31 16.72
C HIS A 148 7.95 -0.73 17.36
N LEU A 149 9.08 -0.59 16.64
CA LEU A 149 10.42 -0.90 17.14
C LEU A 149 10.71 -0.15 18.45
N VAL A 150 10.49 1.17 18.48
CA VAL A 150 10.70 1.97 19.69
C VAL A 150 9.87 1.45 20.85
N GLY A 151 8.62 1.07 20.62
CA GLY A 151 7.76 0.44 21.62
C GLY A 151 8.30 -0.91 22.11
N VAL A 152 8.80 -1.74 21.18
CA VAL A 152 9.42 -3.05 21.51
C VAL A 152 10.67 -2.87 22.37
N LEU A 153 11.59 -1.96 22.00
CA LEU A 153 12.81 -1.70 22.77
C LEU A 153 12.50 -1.23 24.20
N LYS A 154 11.48 -0.39 24.37
CA LYS A 154 10.99 0.03 25.71
C LYS A 154 10.46 -1.15 26.51
N ARG A 155 9.61 -1.98 25.91
CA ARG A 155 9.02 -3.16 26.54
C ARG A 155 10.08 -4.19 26.95
N LEU A 156 11.15 -4.34 26.16
CA LEU A 156 12.30 -5.20 26.46
C LEU A 156 13.30 -4.60 27.47
N GLY A 157 13.09 -3.36 27.91
CA GLY A 157 13.97 -2.68 28.86
C GLY A 157 15.35 -2.33 28.32
N ILE A 158 15.52 -2.21 26.99
CA ILE A 158 16.83 -1.93 26.34
C ILE A 158 16.87 -0.60 25.59
N ALA A 159 15.83 0.20 25.67
CA ALA A 159 15.74 1.46 24.91
C ALA A 159 16.92 2.40 25.15
N GLU A 160 17.37 2.58 26.40
CA GLU A 160 18.49 3.44 26.75
C GLU A 160 19.82 2.87 26.23
N GLN A 161 20.03 1.56 26.34
CA GLN A 161 21.23 0.88 25.83
C GLN A 161 21.35 0.97 24.31
N MET A 162 20.24 1.05 23.61
CA MET A 162 20.17 1.16 22.15
C MET A 162 20.35 2.60 21.64
N LYS A 163 20.20 3.62 22.49
CA LYS A 163 20.10 5.02 22.10
C LYS A 163 21.22 5.51 21.19
N THR A 164 22.46 5.12 21.45
CA THR A 164 23.64 5.52 20.66
C THR A 164 23.78 4.74 19.35
N ARG A 165 23.08 3.61 19.20
CA ARG A 165 23.11 2.74 18.02
C ARG A 165 21.94 3.00 17.09
N MET A 166 20.89 3.68 17.58
CA MET A 166 19.69 4.01 16.81
C MET A 166 19.98 5.16 15.85
N GLN A 167 19.80 4.92 14.56
CA GLN A 167 20.03 5.88 13.49
C GLN A 167 18.70 6.18 12.77
N PRO A 168 17.94 7.17 13.23
CA PRO A 168 16.72 7.56 12.56
C PRO A 168 17.01 8.18 11.19
N VAL A 169 16.23 7.80 10.19
CA VAL A 169 16.28 8.37 8.85
C VAL A 169 14.91 8.86 8.42
N ALA A 170 14.86 9.89 7.59
CA ALA A 170 13.59 10.46 7.15
C ALA A 170 12.80 9.50 6.24
N LYS A 171 13.52 8.64 5.51
CA LYS A 171 12.96 7.65 4.56
C LYS A 171 13.99 6.57 4.24
N ALA A 172 13.52 5.45 3.69
CA ALA A 172 14.37 4.44 3.07
C ALA A 172 15.41 3.79 4.03
N ALA A 173 15.00 3.41 5.25
CA ALA A 173 15.86 2.74 6.21
C ALA A 173 16.58 1.51 5.62
N VAL A 174 15.88 0.68 4.85
CA VAL A 174 16.45 -0.52 4.21
C VAL A 174 17.49 -0.16 3.15
N ARG A 175 17.34 0.97 2.45
CA ARG A 175 18.35 1.46 1.50
C ARG A 175 19.66 1.82 2.22
N ALA A 176 19.57 2.43 3.41
CA ALA A 176 20.77 2.74 4.20
C ALA A 176 21.55 1.46 4.58
N VAL A 177 20.86 0.36 4.85
CA VAL A 177 21.49 -0.94 5.08
C VAL A 177 22.11 -1.50 3.80
N ALA A 178 21.41 -1.49 2.69
CA ALA A 178 21.94 -1.95 1.40
C ALA A 178 23.20 -1.18 1.00
N ASP A 179 23.26 0.13 1.28
CA ASP A 179 24.39 1.00 1.04
C ASP A 179 25.52 0.83 2.08
N GLY A 180 25.36 -0.04 3.09
CA GLY A 180 26.35 -0.28 4.14
C GLY A 180 26.48 0.84 5.19
N LYS A 181 25.51 1.76 5.25
CA LYS A 181 25.49 2.88 6.22
C LYS A 181 24.98 2.47 7.60
N ALA A 182 24.28 1.32 7.70
CA ALA A 182 23.81 0.73 8.93
C ALA A 182 23.89 -0.80 8.83
N GLU A 183 23.99 -1.47 9.98
CA GLU A 183 24.04 -2.93 10.04
C GLU A 183 22.67 -3.56 9.87
N LEU A 184 21.68 -3.09 10.65
CA LEU A 184 20.31 -3.58 10.61
C LEU A 184 19.32 -2.46 10.26
N GLY A 185 18.29 -2.81 9.50
CA GLY A 185 17.23 -1.89 9.12
C GLY A 185 15.85 -2.46 9.45
N PHE A 186 14.99 -1.61 10.00
CA PHE A 186 13.66 -1.97 10.41
C PHE A 186 12.62 -1.38 9.46
N ALA A 187 11.82 -2.27 8.85
CA ALA A 187 10.79 -1.92 7.89
C ALA A 187 9.69 -3.00 7.89
N PHE A 188 8.68 -2.85 7.07
CA PHE A 188 7.82 -3.98 6.73
C PHE A 188 8.60 -5.01 5.91
N THR A 189 8.25 -6.30 6.05
CA THR A 189 8.95 -7.40 5.34
C THR A 189 9.00 -7.18 3.84
N ASN A 190 7.91 -6.73 3.23
CA ASN A 190 7.83 -6.44 1.80
C ASN A 190 8.73 -5.25 1.36
N GLU A 191 8.93 -4.26 2.23
CA GLU A 191 9.86 -3.16 1.95
C GLU A 191 11.30 -3.66 1.94
N VAL A 192 11.66 -4.57 2.85
CA VAL A 192 13.00 -5.20 2.85
C VAL A 192 13.22 -5.97 1.55
N LEU A 193 12.26 -6.82 1.17
CA LEU A 193 12.33 -7.64 -0.04
C LEU A 193 12.39 -6.83 -1.35
N SER A 194 11.90 -5.58 -1.32
CA SER A 194 11.88 -4.70 -2.51
C SER A 194 13.20 -3.95 -2.77
N VAL A 195 14.15 -3.99 -1.82
CA VAL A 195 15.39 -3.20 -1.94
C VAL A 195 16.55 -4.08 -2.39
N ARG A 196 17.00 -3.87 -3.63
CA ARG A 196 18.21 -4.56 -4.13
C ARG A 196 19.41 -4.24 -3.26
N GLY A 197 20.15 -5.27 -2.87
CA GLY A 197 21.33 -5.17 -1.99
C GLY A 197 20.98 -5.28 -0.50
N ALA A 198 19.72 -5.49 -0.14
CA ALA A 198 19.28 -5.89 1.19
C ALA A 198 18.70 -7.31 1.17
N GLU A 199 18.78 -7.99 2.29
CA GLU A 199 18.15 -9.28 2.53
C GLU A 199 17.34 -9.26 3.81
N LEU A 200 16.26 -10.02 3.84
CA LEU A 200 15.48 -10.23 5.04
C LEU A 200 16.25 -11.15 6.00
N VAL A 201 16.54 -10.67 7.21
CA VAL A 201 17.03 -11.48 8.34
C VAL A 201 15.90 -12.38 8.80
N GLY A 202 14.73 -11.79 9.02
CA GLY A 202 13.51 -12.48 9.39
C GLY A 202 12.39 -11.50 9.78
N PRO A 203 11.17 -12.00 9.98
CA PRO A 203 10.12 -11.27 10.67
C PRO A 203 10.48 -11.11 12.16
N PHE A 204 9.82 -10.20 12.85
CA PHE A 204 9.92 -10.14 14.31
C PHE A 204 9.45 -11.46 14.93
N PRO A 205 9.99 -11.86 16.11
CA PRO A 205 9.46 -12.99 16.87
C PRO A 205 7.94 -12.87 17.06
N PRO A 206 7.18 -13.97 17.10
CA PRO A 206 5.71 -13.94 17.17
C PRO A 206 5.17 -13.02 18.28
N GLU A 207 5.79 -13.04 19.47
CA GLU A 207 5.40 -12.25 20.64
C GLU A 207 5.68 -10.74 20.48
N LEU A 208 6.58 -10.40 19.59
CA LEU A 208 6.94 -9.02 19.24
C LEU A 208 6.32 -8.58 17.91
N GLN A 209 5.78 -9.52 17.12
CA GLN A 209 5.26 -9.23 15.79
C GLN A 209 3.99 -8.37 15.88
N ARG A 210 3.89 -7.48 14.92
CA ARG A 210 2.66 -6.73 14.64
C ARG A 210 2.41 -6.74 13.15
N TYR A 211 1.23 -7.15 12.77
CA TYR A 211 0.76 -7.02 11.40
C TYR A 211 0.07 -5.68 11.21
N ASN A 212 0.40 -5.02 10.12
CA ASN A 212 -0.31 -3.83 9.67
C ASN A 212 -1.26 -4.22 8.54
N VAL A 213 -2.54 -3.93 8.71
CA VAL A 213 -3.56 -4.10 7.67
C VAL A 213 -3.67 -2.78 6.93
N PHE A 214 -3.44 -2.81 5.63
CA PHE A 214 -3.69 -1.68 4.74
C PHE A 214 -5.12 -1.77 4.22
N THR A 215 -5.86 -0.71 4.46
CA THR A 215 -7.27 -0.58 4.11
C THR A 215 -7.41 0.58 3.15
N ALA A 216 -8.24 0.44 2.14
CA ALA A 216 -8.62 1.48 1.20
C ALA A 216 -9.97 2.09 1.59
N GLY A 217 -10.18 3.35 1.24
CA GLY A 217 -11.46 4.03 1.36
C GLY A 217 -11.52 5.23 0.42
N VAL A 218 -12.69 5.46 -0.17
CA VAL A 218 -12.96 6.58 -1.07
C VAL A 218 -13.18 7.85 -0.24
N ALA A 219 -12.59 8.96 -0.65
CA ALA A 219 -12.81 10.24 0.00
C ALA A 219 -14.27 10.70 -0.20
N THR A 220 -14.87 11.30 0.85
CA THR A 220 -16.23 11.87 0.73
C THR A 220 -16.29 13.05 -0.24
N ALA A 221 -15.16 13.73 -0.43
CA ALA A 221 -14.99 14.84 -1.39
C ALA A 221 -14.26 14.40 -2.66
N ALA A 222 -14.27 13.09 -2.99
CA ALA A 222 -13.62 12.59 -4.20
C ALA A 222 -14.20 13.24 -5.46
N GLU A 223 -13.31 13.67 -6.37
CA GLU A 223 -13.70 14.13 -7.72
C GLU A 223 -14.05 12.95 -8.63
N GLN A 224 -13.43 11.77 -8.37
CA GLN A 224 -13.57 10.56 -9.17
C GLN A 224 -14.01 9.33 -8.33
N PRO A 225 -15.17 9.40 -7.61
CA PRO A 225 -15.54 8.34 -6.64
C PRO A 225 -15.83 6.99 -7.30
N GLN A 226 -16.35 6.95 -8.53
CA GLN A 226 -16.62 5.70 -9.25
C GLN A 226 -15.31 5.03 -9.67
N ALA A 227 -14.35 5.78 -10.22
CA ALA A 227 -13.04 5.26 -10.61
C ALA A 227 -12.21 4.83 -9.38
N ALA A 228 -12.29 5.55 -8.26
CA ALA A 228 -11.68 5.15 -6.99
C ALA A 228 -12.28 3.85 -6.45
N SER A 229 -13.60 3.68 -6.52
CA SER A 229 -14.29 2.44 -6.16
C SER A 229 -13.92 1.27 -7.08
N ALA A 230 -13.77 1.52 -8.39
CA ALA A 230 -13.29 0.54 -9.34
C ALA A 230 -11.85 0.09 -9.02
N LEU A 231 -10.98 1.03 -8.58
CA LEU A 231 -9.62 0.69 -8.13
C LEU A 231 -9.64 -0.22 -6.89
N ILE A 232 -10.50 0.04 -5.90
CA ILE A 232 -10.66 -0.85 -4.73
C ILE A 232 -11.03 -2.27 -5.19
N LYS A 233 -12.04 -2.41 -6.05
CA LYS A 233 -12.48 -3.71 -6.59
C LYS A 233 -11.35 -4.41 -7.34
N PHE A 234 -10.56 -3.66 -8.13
CA PHE A 234 -9.41 -4.20 -8.83
C PHE A 234 -8.33 -4.71 -7.88
N LEU A 235 -7.99 -3.95 -6.84
CA LEU A 235 -6.97 -4.30 -5.83
C LEU A 235 -7.37 -5.50 -4.95
N THR A 236 -8.65 -5.86 -4.90
CA THR A 236 -9.17 -7.02 -4.17
C THR A 236 -9.53 -8.21 -5.08
N SER A 237 -9.28 -8.08 -6.39
CA SER A 237 -9.56 -9.14 -7.36
C SER A 237 -8.65 -10.36 -7.18
N PRO A 238 -9.04 -11.55 -7.65
CA PRO A 238 -8.18 -12.73 -7.64
C PRO A 238 -6.81 -12.51 -8.33
N ALA A 239 -6.77 -11.72 -9.39
CA ALA A 239 -5.53 -11.37 -10.08
C ALA A 239 -4.59 -10.55 -9.19
N ALA A 240 -5.13 -9.60 -8.41
CA ALA A 240 -4.36 -8.80 -7.46
C ALA A 240 -3.78 -9.64 -6.31
N VAL A 241 -4.48 -10.69 -5.86
CA VAL A 241 -4.00 -11.61 -4.80
C VAL A 241 -2.65 -12.22 -5.14
N ALA A 242 -2.44 -12.65 -6.39
CA ALA A 242 -1.17 -13.21 -6.83
C ALA A 242 -0.03 -12.19 -6.73
N VAL A 243 -0.27 -10.94 -7.15
CA VAL A 243 0.71 -9.85 -7.05
C VAL A 243 0.99 -9.49 -5.60
N ILE A 244 -0.05 -9.37 -4.75
CA ILE A 244 0.10 -9.08 -3.31
C ILE A 244 1.06 -10.09 -2.67
N LYS A 245 0.84 -11.40 -2.90
CA LYS A 245 1.70 -12.48 -2.38
C LYS A 245 3.12 -12.40 -2.93
N ALA A 246 3.27 -12.18 -4.24
CA ALA A 246 4.57 -12.05 -4.90
C ALA A 246 5.39 -10.85 -4.37
N LYS A 247 4.72 -9.81 -3.84
CA LYS A 247 5.38 -8.67 -3.18
C LYS A 247 5.61 -8.87 -1.69
N GLY A 248 5.47 -10.08 -1.15
CA GLY A 248 5.75 -10.39 0.26
C GLY A 248 4.70 -9.85 1.24
N MET A 249 3.48 -9.70 0.78
CA MET A 249 2.31 -9.33 1.57
C MET A 249 1.28 -10.46 1.56
N GLU A 250 0.33 -10.40 2.46
CA GLU A 250 -0.83 -11.29 2.47
C GLU A 250 -2.08 -10.48 2.12
N PRO A 251 -3.02 -11.03 1.33
CA PRO A 251 -4.32 -10.40 1.17
C PRO A 251 -4.96 -10.15 2.54
N ALA A 252 -5.64 -9.03 2.72
CA ALA A 252 -6.45 -8.85 3.91
C ALA A 252 -7.56 -9.91 3.92
N ALA A 253 -7.87 -10.44 5.09
CA ALA A 253 -9.04 -11.29 5.24
C ALA A 253 -10.30 -10.46 4.90
N PRO A 254 -11.30 -11.08 4.24
CA PRO A 254 -12.59 -10.44 3.94
C PRO A 254 -13.31 -9.98 5.21
#